data_ae3cea8036cafca6302169b1e3602e8f
#
_entry.id   ae3cea8036cafca6302169b1e3602e8f
#
_cell.length_a   1.000
_cell.length_b   1.000
_cell.length_c   1.000
_cell.angle_alpha   90.00
_cell.angle_beta   90.00
_cell.angle_gamma   90.00
#
_symmetry.space_group_name_H-M   'P 1'
#
loop_
_entity.id
_entity.type
_entity.pdbx_description
1 polymer ?
#
loop_
_entity_poly.entity_id
_entity_poly.type
_entity_poly.pdbx_seq_one_letter_code
_entity_poly.pdbx_strand_id
1 'polypeptide(L)'
;HKQYEKAIEHFMFKDFNKSKFYLLRCFYFLDKKTLFFDQLNDFIKKGVVHPMLGSLGCRSKLRYGIERPNLFCKDPLNYVLKTDLAVLYNFDKVFIKTAKTILKQKKIPNRRQSLLTNGYQTSGNLFDLEPELTKEIQKIICLEIDKYKVIFEKSKEGLISGWPATYSLYGWLISMKSGGELQPHMHETGWLSGSIYINVPKKQETESGNLVVCIEEDILSTNNTNKRESIGVVTGSMC
;
A
#
# COMPACT_ATOMS: atom_id res chain seq x y z
N HIS A 1 -6.57 -9.18 -20.15
CA HIS A 1 -5.95 -8.59 -21.38
C HIS A 1 -6.83 -7.52 -22.03
N LYS A 2 -8.05 -7.83 -22.52
CA LYS A 2 -8.94 -6.87 -23.24
C LYS A 2 -9.16 -5.53 -22.53
N GLN A 3 -9.19 -5.48 -21.21
CA GLN A 3 -9.34 -4.23 -20.46
C GLN A 3 -8.09 -3.35 -20.51
N TYR A 4 -6.90 -3.96 -20.47
CA TYR A 4 -5.64 -3.23 -20.58
C TYR A 4 -5.41 -2.69 -21.99
N GLU A 5 -5.79 -3.41 -23.04
CA GLU A 5 -5.71 -2.95 -24.44
C GLU A 5 -6.59 -1.72 -24.66
N LYS A 6 -7.85 -1.75 -24.22
CA LYS A 6 -8.73 -0.57 -24.24
C LYS A 6 -8.21 0.60 -23.42
N ALA A 7 -7.58 0.32 -22.27
CA ALA A 7 -6.98 1.35 -21.45
C ALA A 7 -5.80 2.03 -22.15
N ILE A 8 -4.97 1.29 -22.90
CA ILE A 8 -3.89 1.87 -23.71
C ILE A 8 -4.44 2.87 -24.72
N GLU A 9 -5.45 2.50 -25.51
CA GLU A 9 -6.08 3.39 -26.47
C GLU A 9 -6.55 4.70 -25.82
N HIS A 10 -7.13 4.60 -24.61
CA HIS A 10 -7.60 5.78 -23.88
C HIS A 10 -6.47 6.66 -23.34
N PHE A 11 -5.38 6.06 -22.83
CA PHE A 11 -4.27 6.79 -22.21
C PHE A 11 -3.27 7.37 -23.20
N MET A 12 -3.12 6.80 -24.39
CA MET A 12 -2.20 7.31 -25.42
C MET A 12 -2.54 8.74 -25.88
N PHE A 13 -3.81 9.12 -25.84
CA PHE A 13 -4.27 10.43 -26.27
C PHE A 13 -4.25 11.51 -25.17
N LYS A 14 -3.83 11.16 -23.94
CA LYS A 14 -3.82 12.10 -22.81
C LYS A 14 -2.39 12.41 -22.39
N ASP A 15 -1.98 13.67 -22.52
CA ASP A 15 -0.62 14.12 -22.21
C ASP A 15 -0.40 14.45 -20.72
N PHE A 16 -1.19 13.87 -19.80
CA PHE A 16 -0.99 14.02 -18.36
C PHE A 16 -0.04 12.98 -17.81
N ASN A 17 0.88 13.37 -16.95
CA ASN A 17 1.83 12.44 -16.29
C ASN A 17 1.13 11.24 -15.63
N LYS A 18 -0.03 11.46 -15.01
CA LYS A 18 -0.84 10.39 -14.41
C LYS A 18 -1.28 9.35 -15.43
N SER A 19 -1.67 9.75 -16.63
CA SER A 19 -2.04 8.82 -17.72
C SER A 19 -0.86 7.98 -18.18
N LYS A 20 0.34 8.56 -18.23
CA LYS A 20 1.58 7.86 -18.59
C LYS A 20 1.99 6.79 -17.57
N PHE A 21 1.70 6.99 -16.27
CA PHE A 21 1.92 5.95 -15.26
C PHE A 21 1.00 4.74 -15.47
N TYR A 22 -0.27 4.97 -15.74
CA TYR A 22 -1.22 3.89 -16.04
C TYR A 22 -0.89 3.19 -17.36
N LEU A 23 -0.41 3.93 -18.36
CA LEU A 23 0.05 3.36 -19.63
C LEU A 23 1.24 2.42 -19.41
N LEU A 24 2.24 2.85 -18.62
CA LEU A 24 3.38 2.02 -18.24
C LEU A 24 2.93 0.71 -17.57
N ARG A 25 1.97 0.81 -16.65
CA ARG A 25 1.38 -0.35 -15.98
C ARG A 25 0.69 -1.29 -16.98
N CYS A 26 -0.07 -0.76 -17.94
CA CYS A 26 -0.70 -1.54 -18.99
C CYS A 26 0.35 -2.29 -19.83
N PHE A 27 1.43 -1.64 -20.21
CA PHE A 27 2.53 -2.30 -20.93
C PHE A 27 3.15 -3.44 -20.14
N TYR A 28 3.34 -3.27 -18.82
CA TYR A 28 3.83 -4.31 -17.95
C TYR A 28 2.91 -5.54 -17.93
N PHE A 29 1.60 -5.35 -17.71
CA PHE A 29 0.63 -6.45 -17.62
C PHE A 29 0.36 -7.13 -18.95
N LEU A 30 0.48 -6.41 -20.07
CA LEU A 30 0.33 -6.98 -21.41
C LEU A 30 1.64 -7.56 -21.98
N ASP A 31 2.70 -7.59 -21.17
CA ASP A 31 4.01 -8.07 -21.59
C ASP A 31 4.59 -7.35 -22.82
N LYS A 32 4.27 -6.06 -22.97
CA LYS A 32 4.81 -5.18 -24.00
C LYS A 32 6.19 -4.69 -23.59
N LYS A 33 7.16 -5.60 -23.47
CA LYS A 33 8.48 -5.38 -22.86
C LYS A 33 9.21 -4.15 -23.39
N THR A 34 9.29 -3.99 -24.70
CA THR A 34 9.99 -2.85 -25.34
C THR A 34 9.34 -1.52 -24.95
N LEU A 35 8.03 -1.40 -25.17
CA LEU A 35 7.27 -0.18 -24.83
C LEU A 35 7.34 0.14 -23.33
N PHE A 36 7.34 -0.89 -22.49
CA PHE A 36 7.49 -0.73 -21.04
C PHE A 36 8.85 -0.10 -20.70
N PHE A 37 9.95 -0.66 -21.21
CA PHE A 37 11.28 -0.14 -20.88
C PHE A 37 11.57 1.23 -21.53
N ASP A 38 11.06 1.51 -22.72
CA ASP A 38 11.18 2.82 -23.35
C ASP A 38 10.51 3.89 -22.48
N GLN A 39 9.27 3.64 -22.05
CA GLN A 39 8.51 4.54 -21.16
C GLN A 39 9.16 4.68 -19.78
N LEU A 40 9.64 3.57 -19.19
CA LEU A 40 10.33 3.60 -17.89
C LEU A 40 11.62 4.40 -17.97
N ASN A 41 12.43 4.21 -19.01
CA ASN A 41 13.66 4.94 -19.22
C ASN A 41 13.42 6.45 -19.44
N ASP A 42 12.31 6.84 -20.08
CA ASP A 42 11.91 8.25 -20.20
C ASP A 42 11.64 8.88 -18.84
N PHE A 43 10.90 8.18 -17.94
CA PHE A 43 10.69 8.64 -16.58
C PHE A 43 11.98 8.74 -15.77
N ILE A 44 12.87 7.76 -15.90
CA ILE A 44 14.18 7.77 -15.22
C ILE A 44 15.03 8.96 -15.69
N LYS A 45 15.09 9.20 -16.99
CA LYS A 45 15.83 10.35 -17.57
C LYS A 45 15.30 11.70 -17.08
N LYS A 46 13.99 11.79 -16.84
CA LYS A 46 13.32 12.99 -16.30
C LYS A 46 13.45 13.12 -14.78
N GLY A 47 14.09 12.17 -14.10
CA GLY A 47 14.26 12.20 -12.65
C GLY A 47 12.95 12.02 -11.87
N VAL A 48 11.95 11.34 -12.44
CA VAL A 48 10.61 11.20 -11.81
C VAL A 48 10.67 10.19 -10.67
N VAL A 49 10.43 10.67 -9.45
CA VAL A 49 10.32 9.86 -8.23
C VAL A 49 8.84 9.58 -7.98
N HIS A 50 8.41 8.31 -8.04
CA HIS A 50 7.01 7.95 -7.83
C HIS A 50 6.86 6.49 -7.39
N PRO A 51 5.96 6.17 -6.40
CA PRO A 51 5.77 4.81 -5.88
C PRO A 51 5.49 3.76 -6.95
N MET A 52 4.62 4.07 -7.91
CA MET A 52 4.28 3.15 -9.01
C MET A 52 5.51 2.82 -9.89
N LEU A 53 6.36 3.81 -10.17
CA LEU A 53 7.60 3.57 -10.95
C LEU A 53 8.55 2.69 -10.16
N GLY A 54 8.69 2.94 -8.85
CA GLY A 54 9.48 2.10 -7.96
C GLY A 54 9.02 0.64 -7.94
N SER A 55 7.72 0.43 -7.76
CA SER A 55 7.12 -0.90 -7.76
C SER A 55 7.31 -1.63 -9.09
N LEU A 56 6.97 -0.97 -10.22
CA LEU A 56 7.13 -1.57 -11.55
C LEU A 56 8.60 -1.83 -11.89
N GLY A 57 9.53 -0.98 -11.42
CA GLY A 57 10.98 -1.20 -11.56
C GLY A 57 11.43 -2.47 -10.84
N CYS A 58 11.06 -2.66 -9.58
CA CYS A 58 11.37 -3.88 -8.83
C CYS A 58 10.76 -5.13 -9.50
N ARG A 59 9.50 -5.07 -9.87
CA ARG A 59 8.77 -6.19 -10.50
C ARG A 59 9.33 -6.54 -11.88
N SER A 60 9.70 -5.55 -12.69
CA SER A 60 10.31 -5.78 -14.01
C SER A 60 11.68 -6.43 -13.92
N LYS A 61 12.48 -6.08 -12.90
CA LYS A 61 13.75 -6.77 -12.62
C LYS A 61 13.51 -8.26 -12.35
N LEU A 62 12.47 -8.60 -11.58
CA LEU A 62 12.12 -9.98 -11.29
C LEU A 62 11.64 -10.72 -12.55
N ARG A 63 10.72 -10.10 -13.28
CA ARG A 63 10.07 -10.73 -14.43
C ARG A 63 10.99 -10.89 -15.64
N TYR A 64 11.81 -9.87 -15.93
CA TYR A 64 12.61 -9.81 -17.15
C TYR A 64 14.11 -9.99 -16.92
N GLY A 65 14.58 -10.05 -15.69
CA GLY A 65 16.00 -10.11 -15.35
C GLY A 65 16.78 -8.83 -15.72
N ILE A 66 16.09 -7.71 -16.01
CA ILE A 66 16.70 -6.48 -16.47
C ILE A 66 16.64 -5.45 -15.34
N GLU A 67 17.82 -5.04 -14.86
CA GLU A 67 17.92 -3.98 -13.87
C GLU A 67 17.94 -2.60 -14.52
N ARG A 68 17.19 -1.67 -13.91
CA ARG A 68 17.17 -0.25 -14.25
C ARG A 68 17.28 0.57 -12.97
N PRO A 69 17.80 1.81 -13.03
CA PRO A 69 17.79 2.70 -11.88
C PRO A 69 16.36 2.85 -11.33
N ASN A 70 16.20 2.57 -10.05
CA ASN A 70 14.95 2.78 -9.35
C ASN A 70 15.08 4.05 -8.48
N LEU A 71 14.46 5.14 -8.93
CA LEU A 71 14.58 6.44 -8.27
C LEU A 71 13.71 6.54 -7.00
N PHE A 72 12.77 5.61 -6.79
CA PHE A 72 11.92 5.63 -5.61
C PHE A 72 12.48 4.74 -4.49
N CYS A 73 12.61 3.43 -4.72
CA CYS A 73 13.13 2.49 -3.74
C CYS A 73 13.57 1.18 -4.41
N LYS A 74 14.82 0.79 -4.22
CA LYS A 74 15.37 -0.44 -4.82
C LYS A 74 14.95 -1.70 -4.06
N ASP A 75 14.99 -1.62 -2.74
CA ASP A 75 14.75 -2.76 -1.84
C ASP A 75 13.64 -2.41 -0.85
N PRO A 76 12.37 -2.37 -1.30
CA PRO A 76 11.25 -1.87 -0.49
C PRO A 76 10.99 -2.68 0.78
N LEU A 77 11.37 -3.96 0.84
CA LEU A 77 11.19 -4.77 2.04
C LEU A 77 12.04 -4.27 3.21
N ASN A 78 13.19 -3.61 2.95
CA ASN A 78 14.02 -3.01 4.00
C ASN A 78 13.35 -1.80 4.69
N TYR A 79 12.25 -1.31 4.16
CA TYR A 79 11.50 -0.16 4.67
C TYR A 79 10.16 -0.55 5.30
N VAL A 80 9.94 -1.84 5.52
CA VAL A 80 8.80 -2.35 6.27
C VAL A 80 9.10 -2.19 7.76
N LEU A 81 8.22 -1.48 8.48
CA LEU A 81 8.36 -1.25 9.92
C LEU A 81 7.10 -1.76 10.62
N LYS A 82 7.31 -2.48 11.71
CA LYS A 82 6.24 -2.88 12.63
C LYS A 82 6.38 -2.17 13.96
N THR A 83 5.30 -1.52 14.41
CA THR A 83 5.21 -0.83 15.70
C THR A 83 4.06 -1.41 16.52
N ASP A 84 4.22 -1.51 17.82
CA ASP A 84 3.14 -1.87 18.75
C ASP A 84 2.53 -0.60 19.37
N LEU A 85 1.41 -0.18 18.81
CA LEU A 85 0.69 1.00 19.29
C LEU A 85 0.00 0.76 20.65
N ALA A 86 -0.29 -0.51 21.00
CA ALA A 86 -0.94 -0.82 22.28
C ALA A 86 -0.01 -0.57 23.48
N VAL A 87 1.30 -0.69 23.27
CA VAL A 87 2.31 -0.36 24.27
C VAL A 87 2.53 1.15 24.38
N LEU A 88 2.46 1.87 23.24
CA LEU A 88 2.84 3.28 23.17
C LEU A 88 1.69 4.23 23.50
N TYR A 89 0.44 3.82 23.29
CA TYR A 89 -0.73 4.70 23.36
C TYR A 89 -1.89 4.05 24.11
N ASN A 90 -2.90 4.84 24.52
CA ASN A 90 -4.16 4.30 25.04
C ASN A 90 -5.00 3.72 23.92
N PHE A 91 -4.57 2.54 23.42
CA PHE A 91 -5.09 1.91 22.21
C PHE A 91 -6.59 1.60 22.31
N ASP A 92 -7.04 1.08 23.44
CA ASP A 92 -8.46 0.78 23.65
C ASP A 92 -9.34 2.03 23.46
N LYS A 93 -8.97 3.13 24.10
CA LYS A 93 -9.73 4.38 24.03
C LYS A 93 -9.69 4.99 22.64
N VAL A 94 -8.51 5.07 22.01
CA VAL A 94 -8.31 5.81 20.76
C VAL A 94 -8.76 4.99 19.55
N PHE A 95 -8.37 3.71 19.46
CA PHE A 95 -8.62 2.92 18.27
C PHE A 95 -9.86 2.01 18.41
N ILE A 96 -9.92 1.19 19.47
CA ILE A 96 -10.98 0.18 19.59
C ILE A 96 -12.35 0.84 19.79
N LYS A 97 -12.46 1.79 20.72
CA LYS A 97 -13.75 2.48 20.98
C LYS A 97 -14.17 3.32 19.78
N THR A 98 -13.26 4.02 19.13
CA THR A 98 -13.55 4.82 17.93
C THR A 98 -14.05 3.93 16.80
N ALA A 99 -13.34 2.86 16.47
CA ALA A 99 -13.77 1.93 15.43
C ALA A 99 -15.16 1.32 15.72
N LYS A 100 -15.40 0.89 16.97
CA LYS A 100 -16.72 0.39 17.40
C LYS A 100 -17.81 1.46 17.25
N THR A 101 -17.53 2.72 17.57
CA THR A 101 -18.47 3.81 17.41
C THR A 101 -18.83 4.03 15.95
N ILE A 102 -17.82 4.14 15.08
CA ILE A 102 -18.03 4.32 13.63
C ILE A 102 -18.85 3.18 13.03
N LEU A 103 -18.53 1.94 13.36
CA LEU A 103 -19.27 0.76 12.86
C LEU A 103 -20.71 0.69 13.36
N LYS A 104 -20.98 1.14 14.61
CA LYS A 104 -22.33 1.17 15.18
C LYS A 104 -23.21 2.25 14.56
N GLN A 105 -22.66 3.40 14.27
CA GLN A 105 -23.42 4.54 13.73
C GLN A 105 -23.97 4.29 12.34
N LYS A 106 -23.37 3.39 11.56
CA LYS A 106 -23.74 3.07 10.16
C LYS A 106 -23.91 4.28 9.24
N LYS A 107 -23.32 5.40 9.60
CA LYS A 107 -23.34 6.63 8.77
C LYS A 107 -22.52 6.47 7.51
N ILE A 108 -21.40 5.74 7.59
CA ILE A 108 -20.52 5.48 6.47
C ILE A 108 -20.97 4.17 5.81
N PRO A 109 -21.39 4.20 4.55
CA PRO A 109 -21.80 3.02 3.84
C PRO A 109 -20.64 2.05 3.65
N ASN A 110 -20.93 0.77 3.59
CA ASN A 110 -19.97 -0.25 3.23
C ASN A 110 -19.76 -0.26 1.71
N ARG A 111 -18.52 -0.38 1.30
CA ARG A 111 -18.13 -0.59 -0.09
C ARG A 111 -17.73 -2.05 -0.28
N ARG A 112 -18.21 -2.66 -1.36
CA ARG A 112 -17.69 -3.94 -1.80
C ARG A 112 -16.29 -3.72 -2.38
N GLN A 113 -15.30 -4.38 -1.80
CA GLN A 113 -13.91 -4.40 -2.29
C GLN A 113 -13.72 -5.74 -3.01
N SER A 114 -13.40 -5.70 -4.31
CA SER A 114 -13.27 -6.91 -5.14
C SER A 114 -12.15 -7.86 -4.70
N LEU A 115 -11.15 -7.33 -4.00
CA LEU A 115 -10.01 -8.09 -3.49
C LEU A 115 -10.23 -8.62 -2.06
N LEU A 116 -11.37 -8.26 -1.43
CA LEU A 116 -11.70 -8.65 -0.07
C LEU A 116 -12.77 -9.75 -0.08
N THR A 117 -12.44 -10.92 0.46
CA THR A 117 -13.38 -12.01 0.69
C THR A 117 -13.81 -12.06 2.15
N ASN A 118 -15.02 -12.52 2.42
CA ASN A 118 -15.61 -12.64 3.76
C ASN A 118 -15.42 -11.40 4.65
N GLY A 119 -15.57 -10.21 4.05
CA GLY A 119 -15.40 -8.95 4.77
C GLY A 119 -16.08 -7.79 4.06
N TYR A 120 -15.99 -6.63 4.68
CA TYR A 120 -16.42 -5.35 4.10
C TYR A 120 -15.47 -4.23 4.48
N GLN A 121 -15.49 -3.18 3.68
CA GLN A 121 -14.72 -1.97 3.85
C GLN A 121 -15.65 -0.76 3.89
N THR A 122 -15.35 0.23 4.73
CA THR A 122 -16.05 1.52 4.71
C THR A 122 -15.73 2.28 3.41
N SER A 123 -16.71 3.03 2.91
CA SER A 123 -16.53 3.88 1.71
C SER A 123 -15.88 5.22 2.05
N GLY A 124 -15.15 5.78 1.09
CA GLY A 124 -14.59 7.12 1.20
C GLY A 124 -13.37 7.20 2.13
N ASN A 125 -12.94 8.43 2.39
CA ASN A 125 -11.88 8.71 3.34
C ASN A 125 -12.49 8.87 4.75
N LEU A 126 -12.19 7.93 5.62
CA LEU A 126 -12.70 7.94 7.00
C LEU A 126 -12.32 9.21 7.76
N PHE A 127 -11.15 9.77 7.49
CA PHE A 127 -10.63 10.96 8.18
C PHE A 127 -11.39 12.22 7.79
N ASP A 128 -11.92 12.30 6.57
CA ASP A 128 -12.76 13.41 6.11
C ASP A 128 -14.22 13.23 6.55
N LEU A 129 -14.70 11.99 6.59
CA LEU A 129 -16.09 11.67 6.91
C LEU A 129 -16.39 11.77 8.42
N GLU A 130 -15.43 11.43 9.26
CA GLU A 130 -15.55 11.47 10.73
C GLU A 130 -14.32 12.15 11.36
N PRO A 131 -14.04 13.42 11.02
CA PRO A 131 -12.82 14.12 11.44
C PRO A 131 -12.68 14.21 12.97
N GLU A 132 -13.75 14.51 13.68
CA GLU A 132 -13.70 14.65 15.14
C GLU A 132 -13.48 13.32 15.88
N LEU A 133 -14.10 12.23 15.38
CA LEU A 133 -13.91 10.89 15.96
C LEU A 133 -12.51 10.35 15.68
N THR A 134 -11.91 10.72 14.55
CA THR A 134 -10.63 10.18 14.10
C THR A 134 -9.43 11.08 14.41
N LYS A 135 -9.65 12.25 15.02
CA LYS A 135 -8.62 13.27 15.29
C LYS A 135 -7.39 12.73 16.01
N GLU A 136 -7.58 11.97 17.09
CA GLU A 136 -6.48 11.38 17.84
C GLU A 136 -5.78 10.25 17.06
N ILE A 137 -6.54 9.49 16.28
CA ILE A 137 -5.98 8.46 15.38
C ILE A 137 -5.07 9.12 14.33
N GLN A 138 -5.54 10.18 13.69
CA GLN A 138 -4.76 10.94 12.70
C GLN A 138 -3.47 11.50 13.31
N LYS A 139 -3.57 12.08 14.50
CA LYS A 139 -2.41 12.60 15.22
C LYS A 139 -1.37 11.51 15.49
N ILE A 140 -1.80 10.35 15.97
CA ILE A 140 -0.90 9.23 16.23
C ILE A 140 -0.26 8.73 14.93
N ILE A 141 -1.03 8.59 13.85
CA ILE A 141 -0.49 8.20 12.56
C ILE A 141 0.59 9.19 12.08
N CYS A 142 0.35 10.49 12.19
CA CYS A 142 1.34 11.51 11.83
C CYS A 142 2.62 11.38 12.67
N LEU A 143 2.49 11.18 13.99
CA LEU A 143 3.64 10.95 14.88
C LEU A 143 4.44 9.71 14.49
N GLU A 144 3.78 8.61 14.13
CA GLU A 144 4.47 7.39 13.69
C GLU A 144 5.12 7.56 12.31
N ILE A 145 4.51 8.34 11.40
CA ILE A 145 5.13 8.73 10.13
C ILE A 145 6.41 9.56 10.38
N ASP A 146 6.37 10.50 11.32
CA ASP A 146 7.57 11.30 11.64
C ASP A 146 8.67 10.43 12.25
N LYS A 147 8.34 9.47 13.12
CA LYS A 147 9.29 8.49 13.64
C LYS A 147 9.87 7.62 12.52
N TYR A 148 9.01 7.15 11.60
CA TYR A 148 9.45 6.39 10.43
C TYR A 148 10.50 7.17 9.61
N LYS A 149 10.27 8.45 9.36
CA LYS A 149 11.22 9.32 8.67
C LYS A 149 12.55 9.44 9.40
N VAL A 150 12.52 9.56 10.74
CA VAL A 150 13.73 9.62 11.56
C VAL A 150 14.50 8.30 11.52
N ILE A 151 13.81 7.15 11.60
CA ILE A 151 14.45 5.82 11.54
C ILE A 151 15.24 5.66 10.23
N PHE A 152 14.69 6.14 9.12
CA PHE A 152 15.28 6.00 7.80
C PHE A 152 15.98 7.27 7.28
N GLU A 153 16.24 8.29 8.12
CA GLU A 153 16.75 9.62 7.73
C GLU A 153 18.05 9.58 6.91
N LYS A 154 18.89 8.56 7.13
CA LYS A 154 20.16 8.39 6.41
C LYS A 154 20.00 7.74 5.04
N SER A 155 18.79 7.29 4.70
CA SER A 155 18.54 6.67 3.41
C SER A 155 18.58 7.69 2.29
N LYS A 156 19.22 7.30 1.19
CA LYS A 156 19.25 8.06 -0.07
C LYS A 156 18.15 7.63 -1.06
N GLU A 157 17.34 6.62 -0.71
CA GLU A 157 16.22 6.19 -1.54
C GLU A 157 15.20 7.32 -1.68
N GLY A 158 14.62 7.46 -2.87
CA GLY A 158 13.64 8.51 -3.14
C GLY A 158 12.40 8.45 -2.25
N LEU A 159 12.06 7.27 -1.73
CA LEU A 159 11.03 7.10 -0.69
C LEU A 159 11.26 8.06 0.49
N ILE A 160 12.49 8.26 0.91
CA ILE A 160 12.85 9.11 2.06
C ILE A 160 13.35 10.47 1.59
N SER A 161 14.35 10.51 0.69
CA SER A 161 14.97 11.76 0.24
C SER A 161 14.03 12.64 -0.59
N GLY A 162 13.04 12.05 -1.26
CA GLY A 162 12.01 12.72 -2.04
C GLY A 162 10.68 12.88 -1.31
N TRP A 163 10.66 12.76 0.03
CA TRP A 163 9.41 12.86 0.80
C TRP A 163 8.67 14.16 0.51
N PRO A 164 7.35 14.11 0.19
CA PRO A 164 6.59 15.31 -0.16
C PRO A 164 6.51 16.29 1.01
N ALA A 165 6.64 17.58 0.73
CA ALA A 165 6.56 18.63 1.75
C ALA A 165 5.20 18.67 2.45
N THR A 166 4.14 18.28 1.75
CA THR A 166 2.79 18.15 2.30
C THR A 166 2.20 16.82 1.88
N TYR A 167 1.39 16.23 2.75
CA TYR A 167 0.65 15.00 2.47
C TYR A 167 -0.71 15.04 3.16
N SER A 168 -1.62 14.20 2.71
CA SER A 168 -2.90 13.96 3.36
C SER A 168 -3.02 12.50 3.76
N LEU A 169 -3.74 12.25 4.85
CA LEU A 169 -4.10 10.90 5.25
C LEU A 169 -5.37 10.46 4.52
N TYR A 170 -5.34 9.23 4.03
CA TYR A 170 -6.50 8.57 3.48
C TYR A 170 -6.68 7.22 4.15
N GLY A 171 -7.81 6.97 4.78
CA GLY A 171 -8.03 5.75 5.54
C GLY A 171 -9.45 5.21 5.44
N TRP A 172 -9.58 3.93 5.75
CA TRP A 172 -10.84 3.22 5.85
C TRP A 172 -10.75 2.09 6.87
N LEU A 173 -11.90 1.61 7.35
CA LEU A 173 -11.97 0.43 8.19
C LEU A 173 -12.29 -0.79 7.35
N ILE A 174 -11.56 -1.88 7.63
CA ILE A 174 -11.84 -3.21 7.08
C ILE A 174 -12.27 -4.11 8.24
N SER A 175 -13.40 -4.79 8.05
CA SER A 175 -13.88 -5.82 8.97
C SER A 175 -13.98 -7.14 8.24
N MET A 176 -13.27 -8.15 8.73
CA MET A 176 -13.24 -9.49 8.18
C MET A 176 -13.92 -10.47 9.13
N LYS A 177 -14.58 -11.47 8.57
CA LYS A 177 -15.09 -12.65 9.27
C LYS A 177 -14.04 -13.77 9.20
N SER A 178 -14.30 -14.87 9.91
CA SER A 178 -13.46 -16.08 9.80
C SER A 178 -13.32 -16.51 8.35
N GLY A 179 -12.10 -16.88 7.92
CA GLY A 179 -11.77 -17.18 6.52
C GLY A 179 -11.76 -15.95 5.60
N GLY A 180 -11.77 -14.74 6.17
CA GLY A 180 -11.62 -13.51 5.38
C GLY A 180 -10.17 -13.32 4.90
N GLU A 181 -10.03 -12.82 3.69
CA GLU A 181 -8.76 -12.56 3.05
C GLU A 181 -8.83 -11.26 2.25
N LEU A 182 -7.77 -10.48 2.30
CA LEU A 182 -7.54 -9.35 1.40
C LEU A 182 -6.35 -9.71 0.50
N GLN A 183 -6.64 -9.86 -0.78
CA GLN A 183 -5.63 -10.24 -1.76
C GLN A 183 -4.55 -9.17 -1.93
N PRO A 184 -3.34 -9.55 -2.37
CA PRO A 184 -2.25 -8.63 -2.62
C PRO A 184 -2.65 -7.52 -3.58
N HIS A 185 -2.34 -6.31 -3.22
CA HIS A 185 -2.57 -5.12 -4.04
C HIS A 185 -1.65 -3.98 -3.62
N MET A 186 -1.58 -2.97 -4.45
CA MET A 186 -0.81 -1.76 -4.20
C MET A 186 -1.71 -0.53 -4.19
N HIS A 187 -1.46 0.39 -3.28
CA HIS A 187 -2.06 1.71 -3.29
C HIS A 187 -1.22 2.64 -4.18
N GLU A 188 -1.54 2.69 -5.45
CA GLU A 188 -0.73 3.29 -6.52
C GLU A 188 -0.45 4.79 -6.35
N THR A 189 -1.30 5.49 -5.62
CA THR A 189 -1.17 6.93 -5.33
C THR A 189 -0.65 7.23 -3.92
N GLY A 190 -0.48 6.20 -3.08
CA GLY A 190 0.05 6.34 -1.73
C GLY A 190 1.57 6.40 -1.75
N TRP A 191 2.15 7.43 -1.12
CA TRP A 191 3.61 7.52 -0.90
C TRP A 191 4.07 6.44 0.07
N LEU A 192 3.35 6.30 1.18
CA LEU A 192 3.50 5.26 2.19
C LEU A 192 2.12 4.67 2.47
N SER A 193 2.05 3.38 2.72
CA SER A 193 0.83 2.68 3.15
C SER A 193 1.08 1.94 4.44
N GLY A 194 0.05 1.85 5.29
CA GLY A 194 0.13 1.12 6.53
C GLY A 194 -1.20 0.50 6.92
N SER A 195 -1.17 -0.49 7.79
CA SER A 195 -2.33 -1.15 8.37
C SER A 195 -2.24 -1.13 9.89
N ILE A 196 -3.33 -0.74 10.57
CA ILE A 196 -3.45 -0.78 12.02
C ILE A 196 -4.43 -1.88 12.39
N TYR A 197 -3.97 -2.85 13.16
CA TYR A 197 -4.72 -4.04 13.56
C TYR A 197 -5.48 -3.77 14.86
N ILE A 198 -6.75 -3.38 14.74
CA ILE A 198 -7.57 -2.91 15.87
C ILE A 198 -8.09 -4.06 16.73
N ASN A 199 -8.46 -5.16 16.09
CA ASN A 199 -8.93 -6.36 16.77
C ASN A 199 -8.51 -7.61 16.00
N VAL A 200 -7.55 -8.33 16.52
CA VAL A 200 -7.04 -9.58 15.96
C VAL A 200 -7.47 -10.71 16.88
N PRO A 201 -8.27 -11.68 16.41
CA PRO A 201 -8.66 -12.84 17.20
C PRO A 201 -7.44 -13.73 17.49
N LYS A 202 -7.58 -14.62 18.47
CA LYS A 202 -6.57 -15.63 18.74
C LYS A 202 -6.32 -16.46 17.48
N LYS A 203 -5.07 -16.57 17.09
CA LYS A 203 -4.68 -17.34 15.90
C LYS A 203 -4.91 -18.83 16.14
N GLN A 204 -5.41 -19.51 15.12
CA GLN A 204 -5.55 -20.97 15.12
C GLN A 204 -4.24 -21.64 14.65
N GLU A 205 -3.56 -21.02 13.71
CA GLU A 205 -2.27 -21.46 13.16
C GLU A 205 -1.29 -20.28 13.17
N THR A 206 0.01 -20.57 13.15
CA THR A 206 1.09 -19.58 13.29
C THR A 206 1.00 -18.48 12.23
N GLU A 207 0.67 -18.83 10.99
CA GLU A 207 0.62 -17.90 9.87
C GLU A 207 -0.77 -17.25 9.66
N SER A 208 -1.80 -17.71 10.39
CA SER A 208 -3.16 -17.18 10.24
C SER A 208 -3.23 -15.69 10.54
N GLY A 209 -3.80 -14.93 9.59
CA GLY A 209 -4.01 -13.49 9.71
C GLY A 209 -2.74 -12.65 9.71
N ASN A 210 -1.59 -13.20 9.34
CA ASN A 210 -0.37 -12.42 9.12
C ASN A 210 -0.54 -11.43 7.98
N LEU A 211 0.18 -10.31 8.07
CA LEU A 211 0.39 -9.42 6.93
C LEU A 211 1.50 -10.00 6.06
N VAL A 212 1.23 -10.17 4.77
CA VAL A 212 2.26 -10.54 3.80
C VAL A 212 2.59 -9.33 2.93
N VAL A 213 3.84 -8.91 2.96
CA VAL A 213 4.38 -7.88 2.07
C VAL A 213 5.21 -8.57 1.00
N CYS A 214 4.93 -8.29 -0.27
CA CYS A 214 5.64 -8.91 -1.38
C CYS A 214 5.87 -7.92 -2.53
N ILE A 215 6.89 -8.17 -3.33
CA ILE A 215 7.19 -7.36 -4.52
C ILE A 215 6.30 -7.76 -5.69
N GLU A 216 5.90 -9.03 -5.79
CA GLU A 216 5.07 -9.56 -6.87
C GLU A 216 3.59 -9.60 -6.48
N GLU A 217 2.69 -9.33 -7.44
CA GLU A 217 1.24 -9.51 -7.24
C GLU A 217 0.81 -10.97 -7.38
N ASP A 218 1.53 -11.78 -8.17
CA ASP A 218 1.23 -13.19 -8.35
C ASP A 218 1.83 -14.03 -7.22
N ILE A 219 0.98 -14.41 -6.28
CA ILE A 219 1.29 -15.40 -5.23
C ILE A 219 1.67 -16.76 -5.84
N LEU A 220 1.33 -17.00 -7.11
CA LEU A 220 1.53 -18.27 -7.82
C LEU A 220 2.92 -18.43 -8.44
N SER A 221 3.78 -17.43 -8.42
CA SER A 221 5.17 -17.61 -8.83
C SER A 221 5.95 -18.33 -7.72
N THR A 222 5.89 -19.64 -7.71
CA THR A 222 6.31 -20.54 -6.64
C THR A 222 7.83 -20.58 -6.39
N ASN A 223 8.64 -19.81 -7.12
CA ASN A 223 10.09 -20.03 -7.15
C ASN A 223 10.95 -18.95 -6.46
N ASN A 224 10.37 -17.94 -5.79
CA ASN A 224 11.16 -16.86 -5.19
C ASN A 224 10.70 -16.49 -3.77
N THR A 225 11.05 -17.33 -2.79
CA THR A 225 10.77 -17.12 -1.36
C THR A 225 11.42 -15.84 -0.79
N ASN A 226 12.47 -15.32 -1.43
CA ASN A 226 13.26 -14.19 -0.94
C ASN A 226 12.65 -12.80 -1.21
N LYS A 227 11.42 -12.72 -1.71
CA LYS A 227 10.80 -11.45 -2.13
C LYS A 227 9.46 -11.21 -1.47
N ARG A 228 9.20 -11.91 -0.39
CA ARG A 228 8.04 -11.72 0.47
C ARG A 228 8.46 -11.80 1.93
N GLU A 229 7.77 -11.03 2.76
CA GLU A 229 7.91 -11.05 4.21
C GLU A 229 6.54 -11.32 4.84
N SER A 230 6.47 -12.30 5.74
CA SER A 230 5.28 -12.62 6.53
C SER A 230 5.44 -12.01 7.92
N ILE A 231 4.58 -11.08 8.26
CA ILE A 231 4.64 -10.30 9.50
C ILE A 231 3.52 -10.75 10.42
N GLY A 232 3.90 -11.37 11.52
CA GLY A 232 2.95 -11.72 12.57
C GLY A 232 2.34 -10.47 13.19
N VAL A 233 1.01 -10.35 13.18
CA VAL A 233 0.29 -9.20 13.73
C VAL A 233 -0.60 -9.61 14.89
N VAL A 234 -0.79 -8.67 15.83
CA VAL A 234 -1.67 -8.77 16.99
C VAL A 234 -2.48 -7.47 17.11
N THR A 235 -3.48 -7.45 17.97
CA THR A 235 -4.18 -6.20 18.31
C THR A 235 -3.18 -5.16 18.80
N GLY A 236 -3.17 -3.98 18.18
CA GLY A 236 -2.21 -2.90 18.42
C GLY A 236 -1.06 -2.82 17.42
N SER A 237 -0.83 -3.85 16.60
CA SER A 237 0.20 -3.77 15.57
C SER A 237 -0.16 -2.70 14.53
N MET A 238 0.85 -1.90 14.14
CA MET A 238 0.86 -1.05 12.95
C MET A 238 2.05 -1.49 12.07
N CYS A 239 1.77 -1.74 10.82
CA CYS A 239 2.80 -2.10 9.83
C CYS A 239 2.69 -1.17 8.63
#